data_ddf9cb0c70b7c9132f92f544c06f3ef9
#
_entry.id   ddf9cb0c70b7c9132f92f544c06f3ef9
#
_cell.length_a   1.000
_cell.length_b   1.000
_cell.length_c   1.000
_cell.angle_alpha   90.00
_cell.angle_beta   90.00
_cell.angle_gamma   90.00
#
_symmetry.space_group_name_H-M   'P 1'
#
loop_
_entity.id
_entity.type
_entity.pdbx_description
1 polymer ?
#
loop_
_entity_poly.entity_id
_entity_poly.type
_entity_poly.pdbx_seq_one_letter_code
_entity_poly.pdbx_strand_id
1 'polypeptide(L)'
;MDRTIKAPSRLGRYVTTTVAGEPVRAFVPPPLPPVDLDLSGLQLRLERANQALGRLDGLIVLLPNVRFLLYLYVRKEALVSSQIEGTQSSFADVLLFENKVPIEVPKEDVEEVSNYVAAMQHGLRRLQGGFPLSLRLIRESHAVLL
;
A
#
# COMPACT_ATOMS: atom_id res chain seq x y z
N MET A 1 32.53 -35.74 12.81
CA MET A 1 31.19 -35.28 12.39
C MET A 1 31.33 -33.81 12.04
N ASP A 2 31.57 -33.54 10.76
CA ASP A 2 31.81 -32.20 10.23
C ASP A 2 30.46 -31.53 9.97
N ARG A 3 30.07 -30.59 10.84
CA ARG A 3 28.90 -29.73 10.62
C ARG A 3 29.32 -28.55 9.76
N THR A 4 29.38 -28.78 8.46
CA THR A 4 29.49 -27.67 7.52
C THR A 4 28.24 -26.76 7.69
N ILE A 5 28.38 -25.67 8.42
CA ILE A 5 27.35 -24.63 8.53
C ILE A 5 27.27 -23.98 7.14
N LYS A 6 26.33 -24.44 6.32
CA LYS A 6 26.03 -23.86 5.03
C LYS A 6 25.60 -22.41 5.27
N ALA A 7 26.32 -21.45 4.72
CA ALA A 7 25.97 -20.00 4.81
C ALA A 7 24.48 -19.83 4.47
N PRO A 8 23.74 -19.00 5.22
CA PRO A 8 22.33 -18.77 4.95
C PRO A 8 22.15 -18.29 3.51
N SER A 9 21.26 -18.96 2.78
CA SER A 9 20.91 -18.54 1.41
C SER A 9 20.43 -17.10 1.43
N ARG A 10 20.98 -16.23 0.57
CA ARG A 10 20.51 -14.84 0.38
C ARG A 10 19.03 -14.76 0.01
N LEU A 11 18.48 -15.84 -0.51
CA LEU A 11 17.09 -15.93 -0.99
C LEU A 11 16.11 -16.41 0.09
N GLY A 12 16.60 -16.97 1.21
CA GLY A 12 15.76 -17.58 2.23
C GLY A 12 15.81 -19.12 2.20
N ARG A 13 14.90 -19.78 2.92
CA ARG A 13 14.85 -21.23 3.07
C ARG A 13 13.43 -21.75 3.08
N TYR A 14 13.24 -22.99 2.64
CA TYR A 14 11.99 -23.69 2.86
C TYR A 14 11.98 -24.32 4.26
N VAL A 15 10.86 -24.17 4.95
CA VAL A 15 10.58 -24.79 6.25
C VAL A 15 9.31 -25.60 6.11
N THR A 16 9.34 -26.83 6.58
CA THR A 16 8.14 -27.67 6.68
C THR A 16 7.61 -27.58 8.11
N THR A 17 6.37 -27.19 8.26
CA THR A 17 5.65 -27.15 9.55
C THR A 17 4.36 -27.94 9.43
N THR A 18 3.77 -28.33 10.57
CA THR A 18 2.48 -29.02 10.60
C THR A 18 1.39 -28.03 10.95
N VAL A 19 0.38 -27.91 10.09
CA VAL A 19 -0.80 -27.08 10.30
C VAL A 19 -2.03 -27.98 10.22
N ALA A 20 -2.83 -28.02 11.28
CA ALA A 20 -4.00 -28.90 11.39
C ALA A 20 -3.74 -30.39 11.11
N GLY A 21 -2.54 -30.87 11.43
CA GLY A 21 -2.14 -32.27 11.21
C GLY A 21 -1.50 -32.58 9.85
N GLU A 22 -1.51 -31.63 8.92
CA GLU A 22 -0.92 -31.77 7.59
C GLU A 22 0.44 -31.07 7.46
N PRO A 23 1.43 -31.66 6.76
CA PRO A 23 2.72 -31.03 6.53
C PRO A 23 2.59 -29.92 5.48
N VAL A 24 2.87 -28.69 5.87
CA VAL A 24 2.89 -27.52 4.99
C VAL A 24 4.33 -27.06 4.79
N ARG A 25 4.76 -26.95 3.52
CA ARG A 25 6.07 -26.43 3.15
C ARG A 25 5.96 -24.95 2.79
N ALA A 26 6.51 -24.08 3.63
CA ALA A 26 6.53 -22.65 3.43
C ALA A 26 7.94 -22.13 3.11
N PHE A 27 8.02 -21.11 2.26
CA PHE A 27 9.26 -20.36 2.04
C PHE A 27 9.40 -19.25 3.09
N VAL A 28 10.50 -19.26 3.82
CA VAL A 28 10.82 -18.24 4.82
C VAL A 28 11.95 -17.35 4.26
N PRO A 29 11.66 -16.09 3.89
CA PRO A 29 12.69 -15.17 3.42
C PRO A 29 13.67 -14.80 4.54
N PRO A 30 14.87 -14.28 4.22
CA PRO A 30 15.78 -13.75 5.22
C PRO A 30 15.19 -12.47 5.86
N PRO A 31 15.67 -12.06 7.05
CA PRO A 31 15.29 -10.80 7.64
C PRO A 31 15.61 -9.60 6.73
N LEU A 32 14.80 -8.55 6.81
CA LEU A 32 15.01 -7.29 6.11
C LEU A 32 15.52 -6.20 7.09
N PRO A 33 16.37 -5.28 6.63
CA PRO A 33 17.05 -5.24 5.32
C PRO A 33 18.17 -6.30 5.23
N PRO A 34 18.57 -6.72 3.99
CA PRO A 34 19.75 -7.58 3.81
C PRO A 34 20.99 -6.89 4.38
N VAL A 35 21.88 -7.67 5.00
CA VAL A 35 23.08 -7.13 5.69
C VAL A 35 24.04 -6.43 4.72
N ASP A 36 24.09 -6.91 3.49
CA ASP A 36 24.99 -6.47 2.42
C ASP A 36 24.21 -5.88 1.23
N LEU A 37 23.22 -5.02 1.54
CA LEU A 37 22.42 -4.34 0.51
C LEU A 37 23.30 -3.30 -0.23
N ASP A 38 23.71 -3.65 -1.46
CA ASP A 38 24.41 -2.73 -2.35
C ASP A 38 23.42 -1.95 -3.21
N LEU A 39 23.36 -0.64 -3.03
CA LEU A 39 22.53 0.29 -3.79
C LEU A 39 23.32 1.06 -4.87
N SER A 40 24.61 0.79 -5.05
CA SER A 40 25.48 1.54 -5.97
C SER A 40 24.95 1.52 -7.42
N GLY A 41 24.43 0.38 -7.87
CA GLY A 41 23.79 0.25 -9.18
C GLY A 41 22.47 0.99 -9.35
N LEU A 42 21.86 1.50 -8.26
CA LEU A 42 20.61 2.24 -8.25
C LEU A 42 20.78 3.74 -8.06
N GLN A 43 22.00 4.22 -7.83
CA GLN A 43 22.29 5.62 -7.53
C GLN A 43 21.65 6.58 -8.54
N LEU A 44 21.90 6.37 -9.84
CA LEU A 44 21.38 7.21 -10.90
C LEU A 44 19.83 7.20 -10.96
N ARG A 45 19.20 6.05 -10.65
CA ARG A 45 17.73 5.93 -10.60
C ARG A 45 17.17 6.70 -9.41
N LEU A 46 17.84 6.63 -8.26
CA LEU A 46 17.46 7.37 -7.06
C LEU A 46 17.57 8.89 -7.28
N GLU A 47 18.64 9.35 -7.93
CA GLU A 47 18.81 10.76 -8.29
C GLU A 47 17.70 11.24 -9.22
N ARG A 48 17.38 10.47 -10.26
CA ARG A 48 16.26 10.79 -11.18
C ARG A 48 14.91 10.81 -10.48
N ALA A 49 14.67 9.89 -9.55
CA ALA A 49 13.45 9.86 -8.75
C ALA A 49 13.33 11.11 -7.85
N ASN A 50 14.41 11.48 -7.17
CA ASN A 50 14.45 12.69 -6.34
C ASN A 50 14.24 13.96 -7.17
N GLN A 51 14.84 14.06 -8.37
CA GLN A 51 14.59 15.17 -9.29
C GLN A 51 13.12 15.23 -9.75
N ALA A 52 12.49 14.07 -10.02
CA ALA A 52 11.09 14.01 -10.41
C ALA A 52 10.16 14.44 -9.26
N LEU A 53 10.45 14.02 -8.02
CA LEU A 53 9.74 14.47 -6.82
C LEU A 53 9.89 15.98 -6.60
N GLY A 54 11.10 16.53 -6.75
CA GLY A 54 11.31 17.98 -6.63
C GLY A 54 10.57 18.79 -7.69
N ARG A 55 10.48 18.29 -8.94
CA ARG A 55 9.66 18.91 -9.98
C ARG A 55 8.17 18.86 -9.65
N LEU A 56 7.68 17.72 -9.13
CA LEU A 56 6.30 17.56 -8.70
C LEU A 56 5.96 18.53 -7.58
N ASP A 57 6.84 18.64 -6.58
CA ASP A 57 6.68 19.56 -5.46
C ASP A 57 6.56 21.03 -5.92
N GLY A 58 7.43 21.44 -6.87
CA GLY A 58 7.34 22.76 -7.50
C GLY A 58 6.06 23.01 -8.30
N LEU A 59 5.51 21.97 -8.97
CA LEU A 59 4.28 22.09 -9.75
C LEU A 59 3.02 22.15 -8.87
N ILE A 60 3.03 21.50 -7.70
CA ILE A 60 1.89 21.49 -6.77
C ILE A 60 1.55 22.90 -6.31
N VAL A 61 2.54 23.77 -6.15
CA VAL A 61 2.34 25.18 -5.75
C VAL A 61 1.50 25.96 -6.77
N LEU A 62 1.52 25.55 -8.04
CA LEU A 62 0.76 26.18 -9.12
C LEU A 62 -0.69 25.71 -9.21
N LEU A 63 -1.08 24.68 -8.47
CA LEU A 63 -2.44 24.13 -8.52
C LEU A 63 -3.41 24.97 -7.68
N PRO A 64 -4.54 25.41 -8.26
CA PRO A 64 -5.51 26.25 -7.54
C PRO A 64 -6.13 25.56 -6.33
N ASN A 65 -6.28 24.23 -6.38
CA ASN A 65 -6.91 23.45 -5.32
C ASN A 65 -6.31 22.04 -5.22
N VAL A 66 -5.20 21.93 -4.50
CA VAL A 66 -4.53 20.65 -4.25
C VAL A 66 -5.42 19.67 -3.49
N ARG A 67 -6.26 20.15 -2.56
CA ARG A 67 -7.17 19.30 -1.78
C ARG A 67 -8.20 18.61 -2.67
N PHE A 68 -8.75 19.32 -3.63
CA PHE A 68 -9.69 18.74 -4.58
C PHE A 68 -9.03 17.72 -5.50
N LEU A 69 -7.82 17.99 -5.98
CA LEU A 69 -7.04 17.03 -6.76
C LEU A 69 -6.78 15.75 -5.95
N LEU A 70 -6.32 15.87 -4.70
CA LEU A 70 -6.09 14.72 -3.82
C LEU A 70 -7.39 13.96 -3.53
N TYR A 71 -8.49 14.66 -3.34
CA TYR A 71 -9.82 14.06 -3.17
C TYR A 71 -10.17 13.12 -4.33
N LEU A 72 -10.02 13.61 -5.58
CA LEU A 72 -10.30 12.84 -6.78
C LEU A 72 -9.28 11.68 -6.96
N TYR A 73 -8.01 11.96 -6.70
CA TYR A 73 -6.92 11.00 -6.91
C TYR A 73 -7.01 9.80 -5.97
N VAL A 74 -7.27 10.03 -4.69
CA VAL A 74 -7.44 8.96 -3.69
C VAL A 74 -8.61 8.05 -4.07
N ARG A 75 -9.73 8.61 -4.53
CA ARG A 75 -10.89 7.81 -4.96
C ARG A 75 -10.64 7.02 -6.23
N LYS A 76 -9.96 7.62 -7.18
CA LYS A 76 -9.55 6.92 -8.40
C LYS A 76 -8.61 5.76 -8.07
N GLU A 77 -7.65 5.96 -7.19
CA GLU A 77 -6.71 4.92 -6.77
C GLU A 77 -7.43 3.78 -6.04
N ALA A 78 -8.33 4.11 -5.10
CA ALA A 78 -9.14 3.14 -4.39
C ALA A 78 -9.95 2.28 -5.37
N LEU A 79 -10.63 2.92 -6.31
CA LEU A 79 -11.46 2.24 -7.31
C LEU A 79 -10.62 1.28 -8.19
N VAL A 80 -9.51 1.78 -8.74
CA VAL A 80 -8.66 0.97 -9.63
C VAL A 80 -8.03 -0.20 -8.87
N SER A 81 -7.64 0.01 -7.61
CA SER A 81 -7.08 -1.05 -6.77
C SER A 81 -8.12 -2.14 -6.47
N SER A 82 -9.34 -1.76 -6.07
CA SER A 82 -10.42 -2.73 -5.81
C SER A 82 -10.89 -3.44 -7.09
N GLN A 83 -10.88 -2.78 -8.25
CA GLN A 83 -11.17 -3.43 -9.53
C GLN A 83 -10.17 -4.54 -9.88
N ILE A 84 -8.90 -4.42 -9.47
CA ILE A 84 -7.91 -5.50 -9.62
C ILE A 84 -8.29 -6.72 -8.77
N GLU A 85 -8.95 -6.50 -7.65
CA GLU A 85 -9.45 -7.55 -6.74
C GLU A 85 -10.82 -8.12 -7.15
N GLY A 86 -11.47 -7.52 -8.16
CA GLY A 86 -12.67 -8.05 -8.79
C GLY A 86 -13.95 -7.25 -8.53
N THR A 87 -13.90 -6.11 -7.84
CA THR A 87 -15.08 -5.25 -7.66
C THR A 87 -15.54 -4.62 -8.98
N GLN A 88 -16.84 -4.37 -9.11
CA GLN A 88 -17.45 -3.84 -10.35
C GLN A 88 -17.99 -2.41 -10.19
N SER A 89 -17.66 -1.73 -9.08
CA SER A 89 -18.11 -0.37 -8.84
C SER A 89 -17.46 0.65 -9.79
N SER A 90 -18.21 1.69 -10.14
CA SER A 90 -17.70 2.85 -10.87
C SER A 90 -17.40 4.02 -9.95
N PHE A 91 -16.70 5.04 -10.47
CA PHE A 91 -16.46 6.27 -9.72
C PHE A 91 -17.77 7.01 -9.35
N ALA A 92 -18.78 6.92 -10.21
CA ALA A 92 -20.10 7.50 -9.95
C ALA A 92 -20.80 6.78 -8.79
N ASP A 93 -20.73 5.44 -8.74
CA ASP A 93 -21.34 4.64 -7.67
C ASP A 93 -20.74 4.99 -6.30
N VAL A 94 -19.42 5.17 -6.23
CA VAL A 94 -18.74 5.61 -5.01
C VAL A 94 -19.25 6.98 -4.54
N LEU A 95 -19.39 7.93 -5.45
CA LEU A 95 -19.90 9.28 -5.12
C LEU A 95 -21.38 9.24 -4.71
N LEU A 96 -22.21 8.43 -5.37
CA LEU A 96 -23.62 8.27 -5.01
C LEU A 96 -23.75 7.65 -3.62
N PHE A 97 -22.98 6.60 -3.33
CA PHE A 97 -22.96 5.93 -2.04
C PHE A 97 -22.56 6.89 -0.90
N GLU A 98 -21.47 7.64 -1.08
CA GLU A 98 -21.02 8.63 -0.09
C GLU A 98 -22.07 9.73 0.19
N ASN A 99 -22.90 10.04 -0.81
CA ASN A 99 -24.01 10.99 -0.68
C ASN A 99 -25.34 10.34 -0.29
N LYS A 100 -25.33 9.04 0.07
CA LYS A 100 -26.52 8.28 0.50
C LYS A 100 -27.61 8.21 -0.59
N VAL A 101 -27.22 8.25 -1.86
CA VAL A 101 -28.08 8.03 -3.01
C VAL A 101 -28.10 6.53 -3.32
N PRO A 102 -29.27 5.93 -3.70
CA PRO A 102 -29.35 4.54 -4.09
C PRO A 102 -28.37 4.21 -5.25
N ILE A 103 -27.77 3.03 -5.19
CA ILE A 103 -26.85 2.48 -6.18
C ILE A 103 -27.39 1.17 -6.73
N GLU A 104 -27.04 0.83 -7.97
CA GLU A 104 -27.50 -0.39 -8.66
C GLU A 104 -26.48 -1.54 -8.59
N VAL A 105 -25.25 -1.26 -8.13
CA VAL A 105 -24.17 -2.24 -7.95
C VAL A 105 -24.20 -2.86 -6.55
N PRO A 106 -23.53 -4.02 -6.32
CA PRO A 106 -23.40 -4.62 -5.01
C PRO A 106 -22.86 -3.59 -3.99
N LYS A 107 -23.53 -3.50 -2.86
CA LYS A 107 -23.19 -2.51 -1.83
C LYS A 107 -21.80 -2.79 -1.25
N GLU A 108 -21.46 -4.05 -1.12
CA GLU A 108 -20.19 -4.55 -0.62
C GLU A 108 -19.01 -4.03 -1.44
N ASP A 109 -19.14 -4.02 -2.78
CA ASP A 109 -18.12 -3.51 -3.70
C ASP A 109 -17.83 -2.02 -3.46
N VAL A 110 -18.87 -1.23 -3.21
CA VAL A 110 -18.74 0.22 -2.97
C VAL A 110 -18.26 0.51 -1.55
N GLU A 111 -18.68 -0.28 -0.56
CA GLU A 111 -18.19 -0.18 0.82
C GLU A 111 -16.68 -0.44 0.90
N GLU A 112 -16.17 -1.44 0.16
CA GLU A 112 -14.75 -1.72 0.09
C GLU A 112 -13.94 -0.52 -0.41
N VAL A 113 -14.37 0.09 -1.53
CA VAL A 113 -13.74 1.30 -2.06
C VAL A 113 -13.83 2.47 -1.06
N SER A 114 -14.98 2.64 -0.40
CA SER A 114 -15.17 3.70 0.60
C SER A 114 -14.26 3.51 1.81
N ASN A 115 -14.09 2.28 2.28
CA ASN A 115 -13.17 1.94 3.37
C ASN A 115 -11.72 2.23 2.98
N TYR A 116 -11.32 1.93 1.73
CA TYR A 116 -10.01 2.29 1.21
C TYR A 116 -9.79 3.80 1.25
N VAL A 117 -10.77 4.59 0.78
CA VAL A 117 -10.71 6.05 0.85
C VAL A 117 -10.59 6.54 2.29
N ALA A 118 -11.36 5.97 3.21
CA ALA A 118 -11.31 6.32 4.63
C ALA A 118 -9.95 6.02 5.26
N ALA A 119 -9.36 4.86 4.95
CA ALA A 119 -8.04 4.46 5.42
C ALA A 119 -6.94 5.39 4.90
N MET A 120 -6.97 5.75 3.61
CA MET A 120 -6.03 6.71 3.01
C MET A 120 -6.17 8.09 3.64
N GLN A 121 -7.38 8.58 3.84
CA GLN A 121 -7.63 9.86 4.50
C GLN A 121 -7.16 9.85 5.97
N HIS A 122 -7.34 8.74 6.67
CA HIS A 122 -6.81 8.57 8.03
C HIS A 122 -5.29 8.75 8.02
N GLY A 123 -4.59 8.01 7.17
CA GLY A 123 -3.13 8.09 7.04
C GLY A 123 -2.65 9.51 6.73
N LEU A 124 -3.27 10.18 5.74
CA LEU A 124 -2.94 11.56 5.37
C LEU A 124 -3.14 12.55 6.52
N ARG A 125 -4.26 12.47 7.26
CA ARG A 125 -4.48 13.34 8.43
C ARG A 125 -3.43 13.12 9.52
N ARG A 126 -3.04 11.87 9.77
CA ARG A 126 -1.99 11.54 10.74
C ARG A 126 -0.63 12.15 10.34
N LEU A 127 -0.24 12.02 9.06
CA LEU A 127 0.98 12.61 8.52
C LEU A 127 0.96 14.13 8.62
N GLN A 128 -0.15 14.79 8.25
CA GLN A 128 -0.32 16.24 8.37
C GLN A 128 -0.23 16.72 9.83
N GLY A 129 -0.66 15.90 10.78
CA GLY A 129 -0.50 16.13 12.21
C GLY A 129 0.91 15.86 12.76
N GLY A 130 1.91 15.63 11.90
CA GLY A 130 3.28 15.39 12.29
C GLY A 130 3.59 13.94 12.73
N PHE A 131 2.63 13.01 12.56
CA PHE A 131 2.89 11.61 12.88
C PHE A 131 3.81 10.99 11.80
N PRO A 132 4.88 10.27 12.18
CA PRO A 132 5.84 9.75 11.20
C PRO A 132 5.25 8.62 10.35
N LEU A 133 5.72 8.51 9.11
CA LEU A 133 5.51 7.32 8.30
C LEU A 133 6.19 6.12 8.96
N SER A 134 5.39 5.20 9.50
CA SER A 134 5.85 4.11 10.35
C SER A 134 4.94 2.89 10.24
N LEU A 135 5.41 1.73 10.69
CA LEU A 135 4.59 0.51 10.77
C LEU A 135 3.33 0.71 11.64
N ARG A 136 3.38 1.59 12.63
CA ARG A 136 2.23 1.93 13.45
C ARG A 136 1.16 2.64 12.61
N LEU A 137 1.55 3.61 11.79
CA LEU A 137 0.62 4.30 10.89
C LEU A 137 -0.03 3.34 9.91
N ILE A 138 0.75 2.41 9.33
CA ILE A 138 0.23 1.39 8.42
C ILE A 138 -0.81 0.52 9.13
N ARG A 139 -0.55 0.07 10.37
CA ARG A 139 -1.50 -0.72 11.14
C ARG A 139 -2.78 0.05 11.49
N GLU A 140 -2.65 1.33 11.86
CA GLU A 140 -3.80 2.20 12.13
C GLU A 140 -4.67 2.37 10.87
N SER A 141 -4.05 2.60 9.70
CA SER A 141 -4.76 2.70 8.43
C SER A 141 -5.41 1.38 8.01
N HIS A 142 -4.73 0.25 8.22
CA HIS A 142 -5.28 -1.07 7.94
C HIS A 142 -6.50 -1.39 8.82
N ALA A 143 -6.51 -0.98 10.09
CA ALA A 143 -7.66 -1.16 10.97
C ALA A 143 -8.87 -0.30 10.59
N VAL A 144 -8.69 0.73 9.76
CA VAL A 144 -9.79 1.53 9.17
C VAL A 144 -10.28 0.90 7.87
N LEU A 145 -9.43 0.15 7.17
CA LEU A 145 -9.75 -0.53 5.92
C LEU A 145 -10.67 -1.74 6.17
N LEU A 146 -10.43 -2.51 7.25
CA LEU A 146 -11.15 -3.73 7.63
C LEU A 146 -12.20 -3.48 8.71
#